data_d13216fefddc4aeff0b12923e16715aa
#
_entry.id   d13216fefddc4aeff0b12923e16715aa
#
_cell.length_a   1.000
_cell.length_b   1.000
_cell.length_c   1.000
_cell.angle_alpha   90.00
_cell.angle_beta   90.00
_cell.angle_gamma   90.00
#
_symmetry.space_group_name_H-M   'P 1'
#
loop_
_entity.id
_entity.type
_entity.pdbx_description
1 polymer ?
#
loop_
_entity_poly.entity_id
_entity_poly.type
_entity_poly.pdbx_seq_one_letter_code
_entity_poly.pdbx_strand_id
1 'polypeptide(L)'
;MKKILVGLKLCVGVCISNDILIKKGENLYKKCIACHGANGDKIAPGSKGNIKIGGLNKAYLIKQLQGYAAGKADNGGAKVIMYANMKNWKFTTSDIEAVSAYIAQLPKAK
;
A
#
# COMPACT_ATOMS: atom_id res chain seq x y z
N MET A 1 -24.39 27.78 4.84
CA MET A 1 -23.68 27.30 4.92
C MET A 1 -23.47 27.12 5.12
N LYS A 2 -23.63 27.07 4.86
CA LYS A 2 -22.98 26.63 4.94
C LYS A 2 -22.47 26.19 5.09
N LYS A 3 -22.58 25.96 4.93
CA LYS A 3 -21.73 25.38 5.06
C LYS A 3 -21.21 24.92 4.94
N ILE A 4 -21.46 24.96 4.77
CA ILE A 4 -20.59 24.35 4.72
C ILE A 4 -20.04 24.04 4.81
N LEU A 5 -20.21 24.06 4.69
CA LEU A 5 -19.27 23.58 4.81
C LEU A 5 -18.69 23.17 5.15
N VAL A 6 -18.95 23.18 5.13
CA VAL A 6 -17.98 22.61 5.43
C VAL A 6 -17.47 22.03 5.68
N GLY A 7 -17.39 21.74 5.69
CA GLY A 7 -16.79 20.93 5.81
C GLY A 7 -16.25 20.68 5.59
N LEU A 8 -16.05 20.62 5.21
CA LEU A 8 -15.27 20.27 4.92
C LEU A 8 -14.58 20.26 4.82
N LYS A 9 -14.57 20.29 4.54
CA LYS A 9 -13.69 20.08 4.27
C LYS A 9 -12.75 20.30 4.66
N LEU A 10 -12.62 20.23 4.91
CA LEU A 10 -11.58 20.23 5.21
C LEU A 10 -10.45 19.66 4.66
N CYS A 11 -10.55 19.06 3.92
CA CYS A 11 -9.36 18.68 3.23
C CYS A 11 -8.74 19.90 2.69
N VAL A 12 -7.57 20.12 3.07
CA VAL A 12 -6.88 21.28 2.62
C VAL A 12 -6.00 20.91 1.47
N GLY A 13 -5.93 21.77 0.48
CA GLY A 13 -5.15 21.52 -0.70
C GLY A 13 -5.85 20.48 -1.53
N VAL A 14 -5.24 19.34 -1.69
CA VAL A 14 -5.80 18.30 -2.51
C VAL A 14 -6.59 17.33 -1.66
N CYS A 15 -7.88 17.34 -1.87
CA CYS A 15 -8.75 16.36 -1.25
C CYS A 15 -9.07 15.30 -2.31
N ILE A 16 -8.27 14.25 -2.34
CA ILE A 16 -8.45 13.18 -3.29
C ILE A 16 -9.54 12.26 -2.75
N SER A 17 -10.55 11.99 -3.57
CA SER A 17 -11.59 11.07 -3.15
C SER A 17 -10.98 9.68 -2.95
N ASN A 18 -11.61 8.90 -2.10
CA ASN A 18 -11.16 7.55 -1.81
C ASN A 18 -11.11 6.69 -3.07
N ASP A 19 -12.08 6.88 -3.98
CA ASP A 19 -12.11 6.13 -5.24
C ASP A 19 -10.91 6.45 -6.12
N ILE A 20 -10.54 7.72 -6.22
CA ILE A 20 -9.39 8.14 -7.01
C ILE A 20 -8.10 7.59 -6.41
N LEU A 21 -7.99 7.63 -5.10
CA LEU A 21 -6.82 7.11 -4.38
C LEU A 21 -6.66 5.61 -4.63
N ILE A 22 -7.74 4.85 -4.50
CA ILE A 22 -7.73 3.42 -4.72
C ILE A 22 -7.38 3.09 -6.18
N LYS A 23 -7.91 3.85 -7.11
CA LYS A 23 -7.62 3.64 -8.54
C LYS A 23 -6.14 3.85 -8.83
N LYS A 24 -5.55 4.88 -8.26
CA LYS A 24 -4.10 5.12 -8.37
C LYS A 24 -3.34 3.94 -7.76
N GLY A 25 -3.78 3.47 -6.60
CA GLY A 25 -3.16 2.33 -5.93
C GLY A 25 -3.25 1.06 -6.75
N GLU A 26 -4.37 0.85 -7.42
CA GLU A 26 -4.55 -0.30 -8.30
C GLU A 26 -3.49 -0.31 -9.41
N ASN A 27 -3.26 0.83 -10.03
CA ASN A 27 -2.24 0.94 -11.06
C ASN A 27 -0.84 0.66 -10.52
N LEU A 28 -0.53 1.20 -9.34
CA LEU A 28 0.77 0.96 -8.71
C LEU A 28 0.93 -0.49 -8.28
N TYR A 29 -0.16 -1.12 -7.86
CA TYR A 29 -0.14 -2.51 -7.38
C TYR A 29 0.20 -3.50 -8.49
N LYS A 30 0.10 -3.11 -9.74
CA LYS A 30 0.50 -4.00 -10.85
C LYS A 30 1.94 -4.47 -10.70
N LYS A 31 2.78 -3.67 -10.08
CA LYS A 31 4.17 -4.04 -9.81
C LYS A 31 4.31 -5.10 -8.72
N CYS A 32 3.28 -5.33 -7.94
CA CYS A 32 3.30 -6.22 -6.78
C CYS A 32 2.68 -7.59 -7.07
N ILE A 33 1.92 -7.71 -8.16
CA ILE A 33 1.10 -8.89 -8.44
C ILE A 33 1.95 -10.14 -8.59
N ALA A 34 3.09 -10.03 -9.24
CA ALA A 34 3.93 -11.21 -9.52
C ALA A 34 4.29 -11.96 -8.25
N CYS A 35 4.53 -11.25 -7.16
CA CYS A 35 4.94 -11.85 -5.89
C CYS A 35 3.81 -11.99 -4.89
N HIS A 36 2.88 -11.03 -4.88
CA HIS A 36 1.82 -10.98 -3.85
C HIS A 36 0.45 -11.43 -4.35
N GLY A 37 0.29 -11.66 -5.65
CA GLY A 37 -0.99 -12.06 -6.22
C GLY A 37 -1.91 -10.88 -6.48
N ALA A 38 -2.89 -11.08 -7.38
CA ALA A 38 -3.82 -10.02 -7.76
C ALA A 38 -4.66 -9.52 -6.58
N ASN A 39 -4.92 -10.39 -5.61
CA ASN A 39 -5.71 -10.05 -4.42
C ASN A 39 -4.87 -10.01 -3.15
N GLY A 40 -3.54 -9.97 -3.28
CA GLY A 40 -2.66 -9.96 -2.13
C GLY A 40 -2.71 -11.26 -1.33
N ASP A 41 -3.10 -12.35 -1.97
CA ASP A 41 -3.32 -13.65 -1.31
C ASP A 41 -2.23 -14.66 -1.58
N LYS A 42 -1.15 -14.24 -2.20
CA LYS A 42 0.00 -15.10 -2.48
C LYS A 42 1.14 -14.77 -1.52
N ILE A 43 1.79 -15.82 -1.03
CA ILE A 43 2.97 -15.64 -0.19
C ILE A 43 4.15 -15.33 -1.11
N ALA A 44 4.84 -14.22 -0.85
CA ALA A 44 5.94 -13.79 -1.71
C ALA A 44 7.06 -14.83 -1.71
N PRO A 45 7.65 -15.10 -2.88
CA PRO A 45 8.75 -16.06 -2.98
C PRO A 45 9.91 -15.69 -2.05
N GLY A 46 10.46 -16.66 -1.39
CA GLY A 46 11.56 -16.45 -0.45
C GLY A 46 11.12 -16.02 0.95
N SER A 47 9.84 -15.74 1.12
CA SER A 47 9.29 -15.40 2.42
C SER A 47 9.18 -16.64 3.29
N LYS A 48 9.48 -16.50 4.57
CA LYS A 48 9.44 -17.63 5.51
C LYS A 48 8.18 -17.69 6.34
N GLY A 49 7.42 -16.62 6.37
CA GLY A 49 6.15 -16.60 7.08
C GLY A 49 5.01 -16.88 6.13
N ASN A 50 3.81 -16.96 6.66
CA ASN A 50 2.60 -17.13 5.87
C ASN A 50 1.88 -15.81 5.69
N ILE A 51 2.63 -14.73 5.53
CA ILE A 51 2.06 -13.39 5.47
C ILE A 51 1.51 -13.13 4.07
N LYS A 52 0.24 -12.84 4.02
CA LYS A 52 -0.47 -12.40 2.83
C LYS A 52 -0.94 -10.98 3.08
N ILE A 53 -0.79 -10.11 2.09
CA ILE A 53 -1.00 -8.69 2.33
C ILE A 53 -2.42 -8.18 2.07
N GLY A 54 -3.23 -8.93 1.34
CA GLY A 54 -4.58 -8.49 1.00
C GLY A 54 -5.42 -8.23 2.23
N GLY A 55 -6.03 -7.06 2.28
CA GLY A 55 -6.92 -6.70 3.38
C GLY A 55 -6.24 -6.29 4.67
N LEU A 56 -4.92 -6.15 4.69
CA LEU A 56 -4.24 -5.65 5.89
C LEU A 56 -4.57 -4.18 6.13
N ASN A 57 -4.41 -3.75 7.37
CA ASN A 57 -4.72 -2.37 7.79
C ASN A 57 -3.88 -1.36 7.00
N LYS A 58 -4.53 -0.31 6.50
CA LYS A 58 -3.87 0.70 5.67
C LYS A 58 -2.69 1.37 6.37
N ALA A 59 -2.88 1.77 7.62
CA ALA A 59 -1.80 2.44 8.37
C ALA A 59 -0.60 1.52 8.58
N TYR A 60 -0.86 0.24 8.83
CA TYR A 60 0.19 -0.76 8.94
C TYR A 60 0.95 -0.91 7.62
N LEU A 61 0.22 -0.99 6.51
CA LEU A 61 0.84 -1.12 5.18
C LEU A 61 1.72 0.08 4.85
N ILE A 62 1.24 1.29 5.14
CA ILE A 62 2.02 2.50 4.92
C ILE A 62 3.33 2.43 5.70
N LYS A 63 3.24 2.08 6.97
CA LYS A 63 4.42 1.98 7.83
C LYS A 63 5.42 0.96 7.30
N GLN A 64 4.93 -0.22 6.87
CA GLN A 64 5.81 -1.25 6.37
C GLN A 64 6.46 -0.85 5.04
N LEU A 65 5.71 -0.27 4.11
CA LEU A 65 6.28 0.16 2.84
C LEU A 65 7.31 1.28 3.04
N GLN A 66 7.04 2.21 3.94
CA GLN A 66 8.03 3.22 4.30
C GLN A 66 9.27 2.57 4.90
N GLY A 67 9.08 1.55 5.73
CA GLY A 67 10.19 0.80 6.31
C GLY A 67 11.01 0.06 5.26
N TYR A 68 10.37 -0.54 4.26
CA TYR A 68 11.09 -1.19 3.17
C TYR A 68 11.84 -0.17 2.32
N ALA A 69 11.23 0.98 2.07
CA ALA A 69 11.90 2.05 1.32
C ALA A 69 13.14 2.56 2.08
N ALA A 70 13.12 2.54 3.39
CA ALA A 70 14.23 2.95 4.23
C ALA A 70 15.20 1.81 4.55
N GLY A 71 14.92 0.59 4.10
CA GLY A 71 15.76 -0.57 4.36
C GLY A 71 15.68 -1.08 5.80
N LYS A 72 14.53 -0.89 6.46
CA LYS A 72 14.39 -1.21 7.88
C LYS A 72 13.30 -2.23 8.20
N ALA A 73 12.32 -2.43 7.30
CA ALA A 73 11.23 -3.38 7.60
C ALA A 73 11.69 -4.81 7.40
N ASP A 74 11.10 -5.73 8.15
CA ASP A 74 11.39 -7.15 8.03
C ASP A 74 10.16 -7.93 8.47
N ASN A 75 9.48 -8.52 7.50
CA ASN A 75 8.21 -9.21 7.75
C ASN A 75 8.21 -10.59 7.08
N GLY A 76 9.18 -11.41 7.37
CA GLY A 76 9.14 -12.78 6.87
C GLY A 76 10.34 -13.22 6.07
N GLY A 77 11.43 -12.48 6.12
CA GLY A 77 12.72 -12.95 5.62
C GLY A 77 13.07 -12.63 4.18
N ALA A 78 12.13 -12.11 3.39
CA ALA A 78 12.42 -11.72 2.01
C ALA A 78 12.65 -10.20 1.88
N LYS A 79 13.12 -9.59 2.93
CA LYS A 79 13.22 -8.13 3.03
C LYS A 79 14.10 -7.50 1.97
N VAL A 80 15.20 -8.15 1.61
CA VAL A 80 16.15 -7.58 0.66
C VAL A 80 15.51 -7.34 -0.71
N ILE A 81 14.62 -8.25 -1.12
CA ILE A 81 13.90 -8.11 -2.38
C ILE A 81 13.01 -6.87 -2.33
N MET A 82 12.29 -6.68 -1.23
CA MET A 82 11.43 -5.50 -1.07
C MET A 82 12.23 -4.20 -0.97
N TYR A 83 13.39 -4.23 -0.33
CA TYR A 83 14.26 -3.05 -0.30
C TYR A 83 14.66 -2.64 -1.71
N ALA A 84 15.09 -3.61 -2.53
CA ALA A 84 15.49 -3.36 -3.90
C ALA A 84 14.32 -2.84 -4.73
N ASN A 85 13.14 -3.45 -4.56
CA ASN A 85 11.96 -3.02 -5.30
C ASN A 85 11.57 -1.59 -4.96
N MET A 86 11.51 -1.26 -3.67
CA MET A 86 11.11 0.09 -3.25
C MET A 86 12.11 1.13 -3.72
N LYS A 87 13.40 0.78 -3.73
CA LYS A 87 14.43 1.67 -4.26
C LYS A 87 14.26 1.89 -5.76
N ASN A 88 14.00 0.81 -6.49
CA ASN A 88 13.87 0.87 -7.95
C ASN A 88 12.59 1.57 -8.38
N TRP A 89 11.48 1.33 -7.68
CA TRP A 89 10.20 1.91 -8.05
C TRP A 89 10.08 3.36 -7.66
N LYS A 90 10.86 3.81 -6.69
CA LYS A 90 10.89 5.22 -6.24
C LYS A 90 9.51 5.76 -5.88
N PHE A 91 8.76 4.97 -5.14
CA PHE A 91 7.43 5.41 -4.71
C PHE A 91 7.52 6.65 -3.84
N THR A 92 6.69 7.64 -4.16
CA THR A 92 6.54 8.82 -3.31
C THR A 92 5.68 8.47 -2.10
N THR A 93 5.62 9.38 -1.13
CA THR A 93 4.71 9.23 0.01
C THR A 93 3.26 9.03 -0.47
N SER A 94 2.86 9.80 -1.48
CA SER A 94 1.53 9.69 -2.08
C SER A 94 1.32 8.33 -2.73
N ASP A 95 2.34 7.80 -3.40
CA ASP A 95 2.25 6.47 -4.03
C ASP A 95 2.06 5.38 -2.97
N ILE A 96 2.82 5.47 -1.88
CA ILE A 96 2.72 4.51 -0.78
C ILE A 96 1.32 4.55 -0.16
N GLU A 97 0.79 5.75 0.03
CA GLU A 97 -0.57 5.89 0.56
C GLU A 97 -1.59 5.26 -0.39
N ALA A 98 -1.47 5.52 -1.68
CA ALA A 98 -2.40 5.01 -2.68
C ALA A 98 -2.37 3.49 -2.76
N VAL A 99 -1.19 2.89 -2.87
CA VAL A 99 -1.09 1.44 -2.98
C VAL A 99 -1.53 0.76 -1.68
N SER A 100 -1.26 1.38 -0.53
CA SER A 100 -1.72 0.86 0.75
C SER A 100 -3.24 0.90 0.86
N ALA A 101 -3.87 1.97 0.39
CA ALA A 101 -5.33 2.07 0.37
C ALA A 101 -5.94 0.97 -0.51
N TYR A 102 -5.33 0.72 -1.66
CA TYR A 102 -5.81 -0.33 -2.56
C TYR A 102 -5.70 -1.71 -1.90
N ILE A 103 -4.55 -2.03 -1.34
CA ILE A 103 -4.32 -3.35 -0.71
C ILE A 103 -5.27 -3.55 0.48
N ALA A 104 -5.47 -2.49 1.27
CA ALA A 104 -6.32 -2.58 2.46
C ALA A 104 -7.77 -2.89 2.12
N GLN A 105 -8.27 -2.48 0.96
CA GLN A 105 -9.65 -2.73 0.57
C GLN A 105 -9.84 -4.05 -0.18
N LEU A 106 -8.76 -4.76 -0.49
CA LEU A 106 -8.88 -6.10 -1.04
C LEU A 106 -9.50 -7.03 -0.01
N PRO A 107 -10.14 -8.14 -0.45
CA PRO A 107 -10.65 -9.11 0.51
C PRO A 107 -9.54 -9.57 1.43
N LYS A 108 -9.87 -9.76 2.71
CA LYS A 108 -8.89 -10.22 3.67
C LYS A 108 -8.38 -11.60 3.24
N ALA A 109 -7.08 -11.72 3.06
CA ALA A 109 -6.47 -12.97 2.65
C ALA A 109 -6.51 -13.99 3.79
N LYS A 110 -6.76 -15.24 3.44
CA LYS A 110 -6.87 -16.33 4.43
C LYS A 110 -5.59 -17.09 4.61
#